data_6c6b97795ca2d7d4177e455944c69d13
#
_entry.id   6c6b97795ca2d7d4177e455944c69d13
#
_cell.length_a   1.000
_cell.length_b   1.000
_cell.length_c   1.000
_cell.angle_alpha   90.00
_cell.angle_beta   90.00
_cell.angle_gamma   90.00
#
_symmetry.space_group_name_H-M   'P 1'
#
loop_
_entity.id
_entity.type
_entity.pdbx_description
1 polymer ?
#
loop_
_entity_poly.entity_id
_entity_poly.type
_entity_poly.pdbx_seq_one_letter_code
_entity_poly.pdbx_strand_id
1 'polypeptide(L)'
;MYQNDPKRVLTPECRLSYCNLVTARAPQNGVGDPKFSVTLLIPKSNPTIKQELDAAMNAAAEVGVNAKWNGVRPARIESVVHDGDGVRPSGEPFGEECRGCWVVTASSKNKPYVCGADNVNCELAPTDIYSGMYARVSINFYAYNSAGKRGVGCGLRAVMKTRDGEPLSNSVVTAAEFAGVGGTQTTPAQGYATGQYGAAMPATPVPGYGGYPAGGVQSQAGYTPGQINPITGQPM
;
A
#
# COMPACT_ATOMS: atom_id res chain seq x y z
N MET A 1 -18.37 15.77 -4.82
CA MET A 1 -19.52 14.96 -4.38
C MET A 1 -19.99 14.08 -5.53
N TYR A 2 -20.21 12.78 -5.29
CA TYR A 2 -20.88 11.94 -6.30
C TYR A 2 -22.33 12.40 -6.41
N GLN A 3 -22.78 12.73 -7.63
CA GLN A 3 -24.10 13.30 -7.88
C GLN A 3 -25.27 12.46 -7.38
N ASN A 4 -25.08 11.16 -7.11
CA ASN A 4 -26.15 10.22 -6.75
C ASN A 4 -26.09 9.66 -5.32
N ASP A 5 -25.07 9.99 -4.50
CA ASP A 5 -24.99 9.52 -3.11
C ASP A 5 -24.30 10.56 -2.24
N PRO A 6 -25.07 11.36 -1.47
CA PRO A 6 -24.55 12.44 -0.66
C PRO A 6 -23.64 11.97 0.49
N LYS A 7 -23.64 10.67 0.79
CA LYS A 7 -22.78 10.07 1.82
C LYS A 7 -21.38 9.70 1.30
N ARG A 8 -21.16 9.80 -0.02
CA ARG A 8 -19.88 9.47 -0.66
C ARG A 8 -19.05 10.72 -0.90
N VAL A 9 -17.76 10.57 -0.64
CA VAL A 9 -16.75 11.60 -0.94
C VAL A 9 -15.60 10.94 -1.70
N LEU A 10 -15.18 11.57 -2.78
CA LEU A 10 -13.87 11.33 -3.39
C LEU A 10 -12.92 12.40 -2.85
N THR A 11 -11.92 11.98 -2.09
CA THR A 11 -10.98 12.93 -1.49
C THR A 11 -10.14 13.62 -2.57
N PRO A 12 -9.64 14.83 -2.30
CA PRO A 12 -8.49 15.36 -3.02
C PRO A 12 -7.29 14.41 -2.85
N GLU A 13 -6.19 14.69 -3.52
CA GLU A 13 -4.95 13.96 -3.24
C GLU A 13 -4.59 14.12 -1.76
N CYS A 14 -4.36 12.99 -1.10
CA CYS A 14 -3.98 12.93 0.29
C CYS A 14 -2.87 11.89 0.50
N ARG A 15 -2.06 12.07 1.53
CA ARG A 15 -1.05 11.10 1.94
C ARG A 15 -1.72 9.98 2.73
N LEU A 16 -1.32 8.75 2.51
CA LEU A 16 -1.90 7.60 3.20
C LEU A 16 -0.99 7.11 4.32
N SER A 17 -1.58 6.79 5.46
CA SER A 17 -0.90 6.20 6.60
C SER A 17 -1.63 4.93 7.05
N TYR A 18 -0.92 4.03 7.73
CA TYR A 18 -1.46 2.74 8.19
C TYR A 18 -2.19 1.97 7.08
N CYS A 19 -1.53 1.80 5.91
CA CYS A 19 -2.08 1.15 4.73
C CYS A 19 -2.22 -0.37 4.92
N ASN A 20 -3.36 -0.83 5.44
CA ASN A 20 -3.72 -2.24 5.49
C ASN A 20 -4.68 -2.56 4.33
N LEU A 21 -4.22 -2.34 3.08
CA LEU A 21 -5.03 -2.45 1.86
C LEU A 21 -4.84 -3.80 1.14
N VAL A 22 -3.73 -4.47 1.40
CA VAL A 22 -3.39 -5.78 0.82
C VAL A 22 -3.91 -6.92 1.69
N THR A 23 -3.70 -6.79 3.00
CA THR A 23 -4.09 -7.81 4.00
C THR A 23 -4.98 -7.17 5.06
N ALA A 24 -6.11 -7.82 5.36
CA ALA A 24 -6.98 -7.38 6.43
C ALA A 24 -6.29 -7.56 7.79
N ARG A 25 -6.38 -6.56 8.65
CA ARG A 25 -5.81 -6.58 9.99
C ARG A 25 -6.88 -6.85 11.05
N ALA A 26 -6.57 -7.74 11.97
CA ALA A 26 -7.41 -7.97 13.15
C ALA A 26 -7.45 -6.72 14.05
N PRO A 27 -8.59 -6.44 14.72
CA PRO A 27 -8.68 -5.38 15.70
C PRO A 27 -7.68 -5.57 16.85
N GLN A 28 -7.09 -4.48 17.32
CA GLN A 28 -6.10 -4.53 18.43
C GLN A 28 -6.66 -5.10 19.74
N ASN A 29 -7.96 -4.94 19.97
CA ASN A 29 -8.64 -5.47 21.14
C ASN A 29 -9.07 -6.94 20.99
N GLY A 30 -8.73 -7.60 19.90
CA GLY A 30 -9.07 -8.99 19.61
C GLY A 30 -10.56 -9.25 19.36
N VAL A 31 -11.40 -8.22 19.36
CA VAL A 31 -12.86 -8.36 19.20
C VAL A 31 -13.30 -7.81 17.85
N GLY A 32 -13.84 -8.68 17.00
CA GLY A 32 -14.40 -8.35 15.70
C GLY A 32 -13.62 -8.96 14.53
N ASP A 33 -14.19 -8.83 13.33
CA ASP A 33 -13.59 -9.38 12.10
C ASP A 33 -12.38 -8.55 11.65
N PRO A 34 -11.39 -9.19 11.03
CA PRO A 34 -10.30 -8.48 10.33
C PRO A 34 -10.86 -7.53 9.27
N LYS A 35 -10.23 -6.37 9.13
CA LYS A 35 -10.64 -5.34 8.16
C LYS A 35 -9.44 -4.79 7.40
N PHE A 36 -9.68 -4.46 6.14
CA PHE A 36 -8.84 -3.56 5.38
C PHE A 36 -9.06 -2.14 5.89
N SER A 37 -8.01 -1.38 6.05
CA SER A 37 -8.10 -0.01 6.59
C SER A 37 -6.97 0.87 6.07
N VAL A 38 -7.22 2.17 6.10
CA VAL A 38 -6.23 3.19 5.78
C VAL A 38 -6.57 4.49 6.51
N THR A 39 -5.57 5.20 6.97
CA THR A 39 -5.71 6.55 7.51
C THR A 39 -5.34 7.56 6.43
N LEU A 40 -6.26 8.48 6.16
CA LEU A 40 -6.15 9.53 5.16
C LEU A 40 -5.66 10.80 5.83
N LEU A 41 -4.56 11.35 5.36
CA LEU A 41 -4.02 12.64 5.78
C LEU A 41 -4.39 13.67 4.70
N ILE A 42 -5.57 14.29 4.84
CA ILE A 42 -6.17 15.18 3.85
C ILE A 42 -5.71 16.60 4.11
N PRO A 43 -4.97 17.25 3.19
CA PRO A 43 -4.46 18.59 3.41
C PRO A 43 -5.57 19.61 3.68
N LYS A 44 -5.40 20.44 4.70
CA LYS A 44 -6.30 21.54 5.05
C LYS A 44 -6.25 22.70 4.04
N SER A 45 -5.27 22.68 3.14
CA SER A 45 -5.14 23.67 2.06
C SER A 45 -6.34 23.68 1.10
N ASN A 46 -7.11 22.59 1.04
CA ASN A 46 -8.38 22.61 0.32
C ASN A 46 -9.49 23.09 1.27
N PRO A 47 -10.03 24.32 1.06
CA PRO A 47 -10.96 24.94 2.01
C PRO A 47 -12.33 24.28 2.07
N THR A 48 -12.74 23.57 1.00
CA THR A 48 -14.09 22.97 0.91
C THR A 48 -14.16 21.56 1.44
N ILE A 49 -13.05 20.86 1.51
CA ILE A 49 -13.05 19.41 1.84
C ILE A 49 -13.65 19.11 3.21
N LYS A 50 -13.37 19.95 4.21
CA LYS A 50 -13.95 19.77 5.54
C LYS A 50 -15.48 19.84 5.50
N GLN A 51 -16.02 20.80 4.76
CA GLN A 51 -17.46 20.95 4.60
C GLN A 51 -18.07 19.78 3.86
N GLU A 52 -17.39 19.23 2.84
CA GLU A 52 -17.86 18.06 2.10
C GLU A 52 -17.88 16.80 2.97
N LEU A 53 -16.85 16.59 3.79
CA LEU A 53 -16.78 15.49 4.74
C LEU A 53 -17.90 15.60 5.80
N ASP A 54 -18.11 16.79 6.37
CA ASP A 54 -19.15 17.03 7.36
C ASP A 54 -20.55 16.86 6.76
N ALA A 55 -20.78 17.37 5.56
CA ALA A 55 -22.04 17.20 4.84
C ALA A 55 -22.35 15.73 4.58
N ALA A 56 -21.37 14.94 4.14
CA ALA A 56 -21.54 13.52 3.89
C ALA A 56 -21.76 12.72 5.18
N MET A 57 -21.08 13.09 6.27
CA MET A 57 -21.31 12.51 7.60
C MET A 57 -22.71 12.82 8.11
N ASN A 58 -23.19 14.06 7.96
CA ASN A 58 -24.54 14.45 8.34
C ASN A 58 -25.61 13.71 7.50
N ALA A 59 -25.40 13.59 6.18
CA ALA A 59 -26.29 12.82 5.31
C ALA A 59 -26.40 11.35 5.74
N ALA A 60 -25.28 10.75 6.16
CA ALA A 60 -25.26 9.40 6.70
C ALA A 60 -26.02 9.31 8.03
N ALA A 61 -25.88 10.32 8.89
CA ALA A 61 -26.62 10.39 10.15
C ALA A 61 -28.14 10.51 9.93
N GLU A 62 -28.58 11.37 8.98
CA GLU A 62 -30.01 11.51 8.67
C GLU A 62 -30.62 10.17 8.19
N VAL A 63 -29.96 9.48 7.27
CA VAL A 63 -30.39 8.14 6.85
C VAL A 63 -30.39 7.16 8.06
N GLY A 64 -29.43 7.31 8.96
CA GLY A 64 -29.25 6.50 10.15
C GLY A 64 -30.40 6.59 11.15
N VAL A 65 -31.07 7.74 11.23
CA VAL A 65 -32.21 7.96 12.16
C VAL A 65 -33.25 6.86 12.00
N ASN A 66 -33.70 6.64 10.78
CA ASN A 66 -34.74 5.64 10.52
C ASN A 66 -34.16 4.23 10.31
N ALA A 67 -33.00 4.11 9.66
CA ALA A 67 -32.46 2.82 9.25
C ALA A 67 -31.73 2.06 10.38
N LYS A 68 -31.19 2.76 11.39
CA LYS A 68 -30.30 2.18 12.42
C LYS A 68 -30.64 2.58 13.86
N TRP A 69 -31.30 3.72 14.07
CA TRP A 69 -31.49 4.29 15.40
C TRP A 69 -32.98 4.38 15.84
N ASN A 70 -33.85 3.64 15.14
CA ASN A 70 -35.27 3.51 15.48
C ASN A 70 -36.01 4.88 15.63
N GLY A 71 -35.71 5.81 14.69
CA GLY A 71 -36.33 7.13 14.68
C GLY A 71 -35.73 8.16 15.65
N VAL A 72 -34.74 7.77 16.48
CA VAL A 72 -34.14 8.66 17.48
C VAL A 72 -32.67 8.92 17.14
N ARG A 73 -32.38 10.16 16.76
CA ARG A 73 -30.98 10.60 16.53
C ARG A 73 -30.20 10.64 17.84
N PRO A 74 -29.00 10.05 17.94
CA PRO A 74 -28.14 10.19 19.11
C PRO A 74 -27.88 11.65 19.45
N ALA A 75 -27.91 12.01 20.74
CA ALA A 75 -27.66 13.36 21.20
C ALA A 75 -26.23 13.86 20.82
N ARG A 76 -25.29 12.93 20.77
CA ARG A 76 -23.91 13.19 20.33
C ARG A 76 -23.50 12.13 19.32
N ILE A 77 -23.02 12.58 18.17
CA ILE A 77 -22.36 11.76 17.16
C ILE A 77 -20.90 12.21 17.14
N GLU A 78 -20.00 11.30 17.51
CA GLU A 78 -18.58 11.60 17.46
C GLU A 78 -18.12 11.73 16.01
N SER A 79 -17.33 12.79 15.76
CA SER A 79 -16.74 12.97 14.43
C SER A 79 -15.69 11.90 14.16
N VAL A 80 -15.70 11.34 12.96
CA VAL A 80 -14.66 10.46 12.44
C VAL A 80 -13.60 11.25 11.64
N VAL A 81 -13.78 12.58 11.55
CA VAL A 81 -12.85 13.52 10.94
C VAL A 81 -12.18 14.28 12.08
N HIS A 82 -10.89 14.06 12.26
CA HIS A 82 -10.10 14.65 13.33
C HIS A 82 -9.18 15.74 12.80
N ASP A 83 -8.87 16.70 13.65
CA ASP A 83 -7.85 17.72 13.37
C ASP A 83 -6.46 17.14 13.67
N GLY A 84 -5.58 17.04 12.66
CA GLY A 84 -4.22 16.51 12.83
C GLY A 84 -3.29 17.41 13.63
N ASP A 85 -3.66 18.69 13.81
CA ASP A 85 -2.93 19.62 14.68
C ASP A 85 -3.42 19.58 16.14
N GLY A 86 -4.46 18.78 16.41
CA GLY A 86 -5.05 18.60 17.71
C GLY A 86 -4.61 17.34 18.42
N VAL A 87 -5.51 16.80 19.25
CA VAL A 87 -5.28 15.56 19.98
C VAL A 87 -6.23 14.45 19.52
N ARG A 88 -5.78 13.22 19.64
CA ARG A 88 -6.60 12.03 19.37
C ARG A 88 -7.72 11.90 20.41
N PRO A 89 -8.75 11.12 20.15
CA PRO A 89 -9.78 10.80 21.17
C PRO A 89 -9.20 10.19 22.46
N SER A 90 -7.99 9.59 22.40
CA SER A 90 -7.25 9.09 23.57
C SER A 90 -6.61 10.18 24.42
N GLY A 91 -6.58 11.44 23.95
CA GLY A 91 -5.89 12.56 24.60
C GLY A 91 -4.43 12.75 24.18
N GLU A 92 -3.87 11.83 23.39
CA GLU A 92 -2.50 11.93 22.88
C GLU A 92 -2.44 12.83 21.61
N PRO A 93 -1.34 13.55 21.37
CA PRO A 93 -1.17 14.30 20.12
C PRO A 93 -1.10 13.35 18.91
N PHE A 94 -1.48 13.87 17.76
CA PHE A 94 -1.21 13.18 16.49
C PHE A 94 0.29 13.26 16.17
N GLY A 95 0.77 12.32 15.33
CA GLY A 95 2.14 12.34 14.83
C GLY A 95 2.41 13.54 13.92
N GLU A 96 3.69 13.86 13.71
CA GLU A 96 4.15 14.96 12.87
C GLU A 96 3.59 14.88 11.43
N GLU A 97 3.40 13.67 10.92
CA GLU A 97 2.85 13.41 9.59
C GLU A 97 1.41 13.91 9.42
N CYS A 98 0.69 14.11 10.53
CA CYS A 98 -0.70 14.58 10.53
C CYS A 98 -0.85 16.09 10.52
N ARG A 99 0.24 16.83 10.73
CA ARG A 99 0.19 18.31 10.80
C ARG A 99 -0.37 18.92 9.52
N GLY A 100 -1.22 19.93 9.69
CA GLY A 100 -1.88 20.60 8.57
C GLY A 100 -2.89 19.76 7.81
N CYS A 101 -3.30 18.62 8.38
CA CYS A 101 -4.21 17.69 7.73
C CYS A 101 -5.48 17.44 8.55
N TRP A 102 -6.56 17.12 7.85
CA TRP A 102 -7.69 16.39 8.42
C TRP A 102 -7.38 14.89 8.39
N VAL A 103 -7.55 14.21 9.52
CA VAL A 103 -7.25 12.81 9.69
C VAL A 103 -8.54 12.00 9.71
N VAL A 104 -8.68 11.06 8.78
CA VAL A 104 -9.85 10.20 8.64
C VAL A 104 -9.39 8.76 8.47
N THR A 105 -9.87 7.85 9.33
CA THR A 105 -9.63 6.42 9.13
C THR A 105 -10.83 5.76 8.48
N ALA A 106 -10.60 5.18 7.30
CA ALA A 106 -11.60 4.43 6.55
C ALA A 106 -11.31 2.94 6.60
N SER A 107 -12.35 2.11 6.70
CA SER A 107 -12.20 0.66 6.77
C SER A 107 -13.27 -0.09 5.98
N SER A 108 -12.96 -1.34 5.59
CA SER A 108 -13.87 -2.24 4.87
C SER A 108 -13.64 -3.69 5.30
N LYS A 109 -14.68 -4.52 5.32
CA LYS A 109 -14.55 -5.97 5.44
C LYS A 109 -14.08 -6.61 4.12
N ASN A 110 -14.45 -6.00 3.00
CA ASN A 110 -14.06 -6.46 1.67
C ASN A 110 -12.77 -5.77 1.23
N LYS A 111 -11.93 -6.49 0.48
CA LYS A 111 -10.73 -5.92 -0.13
C LYS A 111 -11.11 -4.72 -1.00
N PRO A 112 -10.54 -3.53 -0.78
CA PRO A 112 -10.79 -2.38 -1.63
C PRO A 112 -10.09 -2.58 -2.98
N TYR A 113 -10.66 -2.01 -4.03
CA TYR A 113 -9.99 -1.89 -5.31
C TYR A 113 -8.92 -0.82 -5.22
N VAL A 114 -7.67 -1.17 -5.57
CA VAL A 114 -6.53 -0.26 -5.55
C VAL A 114 -5.91 -0.21 -6.94
N CYS A 115 -5.87 0.96 -7.56
CA CYS A 115 -5.32 1.16 -8.90
C CYS A 115 -4.31 2.32 -8.93
N GLY A 116 -3.56 2.43 -10.02
CA GLY A 116 -2.76 3.61 -10.35
C GLY A 116 -3.56 4.64 -11.15
N ALA A 117 -3.15 5.90 -11.09
CA ALA A 117 -3.78 6.95 -11.89
C ALA A 117 -3.47 6.81 -13.39
N ASP A 118 -2.39 6.13 -13.74
CA ASP A 118 -1.96 5.78 -15.10
C ASP A 118 -2.85 4.72 -15.75
N ASN A 119 -3.37 3.77 -14.96
CA ASN A 119 -4.27 2.72 -15.45
C ASN A 119 -5.31 2.34 -14.40
N VAL A 120 -6.45 3.01 -14.44
CA VAL A 120 -7.55 2.80 -13.49
C VAL A 120 -8.26 1.44 -13.64
N ASN A 121 -8.03 0.71 -14.73
CA ASN A 121 -8.63 -0.59 -14.99
C ASN A 121 -7.76 -1.77 -14.55
N CYS A 122 -6.55 -1.48 -14.04
CA CYS A 122 -5.61 -2.48 -13.55
C CYS A 122 -5.41 -2.34 -12.04
N GLU A 123 -5.50 -3.45 -11.32
CA GLU A 123 -5.19 -3.46 -9.89
C GLU A 123 -3.69 -3.28 -9.68
N LEU A 124 -3.32 -2.43 -8.73
CA LEU A 124 -1.93 -2.13 -8.40
C LEU A 124 -1.27 -3.35 -7.72
N ALA A 125 0.00 -3.58 -8.01
CA ALA A 125 0.74 -4.66 -7.37
C ALA A 125 0.86 -4.42 -5.85
N PRO A 126 0.78 -5.46 -5.01
CA PRO A 126 0.89 -5.32 -3.56
C PRO A 126 2.15 -4.61 -3.08
N THR A 127 3.26 -4.73 -3.83
CA THR A 127 4.55 -4.08 -3.57
C THR A 127 4.51 -2.57 -3.70
N ASP A 128 3.57 -2.05 -4.50
CA ASP A 128 3.43 -0.62 -4.79
C ASP A 128 2.48 0.09 -3.83
N ILE A 129 1.92 -0.67 -2.87
CA ILE A 129 0.97 -0.20 -1.87
C ILE A 129 1.67 -0.10 -0.51
N TYR A 130 1.88 1.11 -0.02
CA TYR A 130 2.59 1.35 1.24
C TYR A 130 2.12 2.62 1.95
N SER A 131 2.42 2.73 3.25
CA SER A 131 2.19 3.94 4.03
C SER A 131 3.19 5.02 3.64
N GLY A 132 2.68 6.19 3.23
CA GLY A 132 3.47 7.31 2.70
C GLY A 132 3.11 7.67 1.27
N MET A 133 2.55 6.75 0.47
CA MET A 133 2.11 7.04 -0.88
C MET A 133 0.98 8.08 -0.91
N TYR A 134 0.83 8.78 -2.02
CA TYR A 134 -0.26 9.72 -2.26
C TYR A 134 -1.35 9.08 -3.12
N ALA A 135 -2.60 9.38 -2.78
CA ALA A 135 -3.75 8.80 -3.47
C ALA A 135 -4.99 9.68 -3.37
N ARG A 136 -5.95 9.44 -4.26
CA ARG A 136 -7.35 9.82 -4.07
C ARG A 136 -8.13 8.61 -3.60
N VAL A 137 -8.98 8.80 -2.61
CA VAL A 137 -9.70 7.70 -1.96
C VAL A 137 -11.20 7.94 -2.03
N SER A 138 -11.92 6.94 -2.50
CA SER A 138 -13.38 6.93 -2.45
C SER A 138 -13.82 6.36 -1.10
N ILE A 139 -14.48 7.17 -0.31
CA ILE A 139 -15.01 6.81 0.99
C ILE A 139 -16.52 7.01 1.03
N ASN A 140 -17.19 6.34 1.97
CA ASN A 140 -18.60 6.58 2.26
C ASN A 140 -18.83 6.60 3.77
N PHE A 141 -19.69 7.50 4.22
CA PHE A 141 -20.11 7.50 5.61
C PHE A 141 -21.37 6.64 5.78
N TYR A 142 -21.48 5.99 6.92
CA TYR A 142 -22.62 5.14 7.25
C TYR A 142 -22.93 5.19 8.73
N ALA A 143 -24.23 5.20 9.05
CA ALA A 143 -24.68 5.09 10.44
C ALA A 143 -24.55 3.64 10.92
N TYR A 144 -24.16 3.46 12.17
CA TYR A 144 -24.11 2.15 12.81
C TYR A 144 -24.82 2.17 14.17
N ASN A 145 -25.23 0.97 14.57
CA ASN A 145 -25.71 0.67 15.91
C ASN A 145 -25.14 -0.71 16.27
N SER A 146 -24.14 -0.73 17.13
CA SER A 146 -23.42 -1.97 17.48
C SER A 146 -23.01 -1.94 18.95
N ALA A 147 -23.31 -3.01 19.68
CA ALA A 147 -22.97 -3.16 21.10
C ALA A 147 -23.37 -1.94 21.95
N GLY A 148 -24.57 -1.38 21.70
CA GLY A 148 -25.07 -0.21 22.41
C GLY A 148 -24.49 1.13 22.01
N LYS A 149 -23.49 1.14 21.13
CA LYS A 149 -22.89 2.37 20.58
C LYS A 149 -23.54 2.74 19.26
N ARG A 150 -23.98 4.00 19.17
CA ARG A 150 -24.59 4.58 17.96
C ARG A 150 -23.69 5.68 17.44
N GLY A 151 -23.45 5.71 16.13
CA GLY A 151 -22.58 6.72 15.53
C GLY A 151 -22.52 6.62 14.01
N VAL A 152 -21.59 7.39 13.43
CA VAL A 152 -21.27 7.35 12.01
C VAL A 152 -19.87 6.80 11.84
N GLY A 153 -19.71 5.85 10.93
CA GLY A 153 -18.42 5.30 10.53
C GLY A 153 -18.01 5.73 9.14
N CYS A 154 -16.74 5.55 8.80
CA CYS A 154 -16.19 5.81 7.47
C CYS A 154 -15.81 4.50 6.78
N GLY A 155 -16.48 4.21 5.67
CA GLY A 155 -16.25 3.02 4.85
C GLY A 155 -15.25 3.29 3.72
N LEU A 156 -14.33 2.38 3.54
CA LEU A 156 -13.36 2.38 2.45
C LEU A 156 -13.96 1.67 1.23
N ARG A 157 -13.86 2.29 0.05
CA ARG A 157 -14.39 1.73 -1.18
C ARG A 157 -13.30 1.41 -2.21
N ALA A 158 -12.54 2.42 -2.61
CA ALA A 158 -11.49 2.29 -3.61
C ALA A 158 -10.39 3.31 -3.35
N VAL A 159 -9.19 2.99 -3.82
CA VAL A 159 -8.00 3.84 -3.70
C VAL A 159 -7.36 3.97 -5.08
N MET A 160 -7.06 5.18 -5.48
CA MET A 160 -6.32 5.47 -6.71
C MET A 160 -5.01 6.17 -6.33
N LYS A 161 -3.89 5.44 -6.41
CA LYS A 161 -2.55 5.98 -6.21
C LYS A 161 -2.26 7.02 -7.28
N THR A 162 -1.85 8.19 -6.88
CA THR A 162 -1.51 9.30 -7.79
C THR A 162 -0.01 9.46 -7.98
N ARG A 163 0.76 9.20 -6.93
CA ARG A 163 2.23 9.25 -6.97
C ARG A 163 2.85 8.58 -5.75
N ASP A 164 4.13 8.32 -5.85
CA ASP A 164 4.94 7.88 -4.73
C ASP A 164 5.18 9.01 -3.71
N GLY A 165 5.45 8.62 -2.48
CA GLY A 165 5.83 9.49 -1.40
C GLY A 165 6.86 8.80 -0.51
N GLU A 166 7.46 9.54 0.41
CA GLU A 166 8.38 8.97 1.38
C GLU A 166 7.64 7.99 2.30
N PRO A 167 8.14 6.74 2.46
CA PRO A 167 7.55 5.77 3.36
C PRO A 167 7.44 6.28 4.79
N LEU A 168 6.27 6.09 5.43
CA LEU A 168 6.02 6.50 6.83
C LEU A 168 6.44 5.41 7.84
N SER A 169 6.83 4.23 7.39
CA SER A 169 7.36 3.19 8.26
C SER A 169 8.87 3.39 8.43
N ASN A 170 9.33 3.47 9.67
CA ASN A 170 10.76 3.56 10.03
C ASN A 170 11.55 2.26 9.75
N SER A 171 10.97 1.30 9.06
CA SER A 171 11.67 0.09 8.64
C SER A 171 12.35 0.29 7.28
N VAL A 172 13.18 1.31 7.15
CA VAL A 172 14.23 1.27 6.14
C VAL A 172 15.29 0.35 6.70
N VAL A 173 15.14 -0.96 6.43
CA VAL A 173 16.27 -1.89 6.52
C VAL A 173 17.25 -1.42 5.47
N THR A 174 18.21 -0.62 5.87
CA THR A 174 19.26 -0.13 4.97
C THR A 174 20.25 -1.27 4.77
N ALA A 175 20.79 -1.38 3.55
CA ALA A 175 21.91 -2.28 3.26
C ALA A 175 23.08 -2.09 4.25
N ALA A 176 23.13 -0.97 4.96
CA ALA A 176 24.06 -0.68 6.06
C ALA A 176 23.93 -1.64 7.25
N GLU A 177 22.76 -2.24 7.51
CA GLU A 177 22.59 -3.26 8.56
C GLU A 177 23.33 -4.57 8.22
N PHE A 178 23.62 -4.80 6.95
CA PHE A 178 24.39 -5.94 6.46
C PHE A 178 25.84 -5.59 6.15
N ALA A 179 26.24 -4.31 6.33
CA ALA A 179 27.63 -3.86 6.16
C ALA A 179 28.47 -4.38 7.31
N GLY A 180 29.03 -5.58 7.16
CA GLY A 180 29.87 -6.24 8.17
C GLY A 180 29.63 -7.74 8.33
N VAL A 181 28.55 -8.25 7.76
CA VAL A 181 28.35 -9.69 7.63
C VAL A 181 29.00 -10.13 6.32
N GLY A 182 30.26 -10.57 6.43
CA GLY A 182 31.18 -10.86 5.32
C GLY A 182 30.51 -11.57 4.14
N GLY A 183 30.51 -10.92 3.03
CA GLY A 183 30.21 -11.44 1.72
C GLY A 183 31.10 -10.73 0.74
N THR A 184 31.87 -11.47 -0.03
CA THR A 184 32.71 -11.06 -1.15
C THR A 184 32.11 -9.86 -1.89
N GLN A 185 32.86 -8.77 -1.94
CA GLN A 185 32.58 -7.62 -2.81
C GLN A 185 32.52 -8.10 -4.27
N THR A 186 31.33 -8.24 -4.81
CA THR A 186 31.13 -8.21 -6.25
C THR A 186 31.20 -6.75 -6.67
N THR A 187 32.32 -6.36 -7.23
CA THR A 187 32.51 -5.06 -7.90
C THR A 187 31.38 -4.87 -8.91
N PRO A 188 30.66 -3.73 -8.88
CA PRO A 188 29.70 -3.45 -9.95
C PRO A 188 30.48 -3.34 -11.27
N ALA A 189 30.06 -4.11 -12.27
CA ALA A 189 30.57 -3.98 -13.61
C ALA A 189 30.31 -2.55 -14.10
N GLN A 190 31.38 -1.79 -14.27
CA GLN A 190 31.34 -0.47 -14.90
C GLN A 190 30.80 -0.60 -16.33
N GLY A 191 29.88 0.30 -16.63
CA GLY A 191 29.16 0.38 -17.88
C GLY A 191 30.08 0.49 -19.11
N TYR A 192 29.58 -0.07 -20.17
CA TYR A 192 30.11 0.01 -21.51
C TYR A 192 30.19 1.46 -21.99
N ALA A 193 31.41 1.99 -22.12
CA ALA A 193 31.69 3.15 -22.96
C ALA A 193 32.05 2.67 -24.37
N THR A 194 31.21 3.02 -25.33
CA THR A 194 31.47 2.87 -26.76
C THR A 194 32.54 3.84 -27.22
N GLY A 195 33.54 3.32 -27.94
CA GLY A 195 34.22 4.06 -29.03
C GLY A 195 35.63 4.52 -28.78
N GLN A 196 36.63 3.92 -29.36
CA GLN A 196 37.38 4.45 -30.47
C GLN A 196 38.63 3.60 -30.78
N TYR A 197 38.87 3.43 -32.05
CA TYR A 197 39.97 2.68 -32.68
C TYR A 197 41.36 3.26 -32.36
N GLY A 198 42.37 2.38 -32.28
CA GLY A 198 43.72 2.76 -32.69
C GLY A 198 44.89 2.12 -31.95
N ALA A 199 45.66 1.31 -32.67
CA ALA A 199 47.09 1.06 -32.60
C ALA A 199 47.66 -0.03 -31.66
N ALA A 200 47.98 -1.16 -32.29
CA ALA A 200 49.25 -1.92 -32.35
C ALA A 200 50.12 -2.13 -31.09
N MET A 201 50.21 -3.42 -30.70
CA MET A 201 51.36 -4.27 -30.35
C MET A 201 52.55 -3.72 -29.51
N PRO A 202 53.26 -4.52 -28.69
CA PRO A 202 53.76 -5.86 -28.98
C PRO A 202 53.68 -6.92 -27.86
N ALA A 203 53.86 -8.15 -28.26
CA ALA A 203 53.88 -9.38 -27.48
C ALA A 203 55.15 -9.57 -26.65
N THR A 204 55.00 -10.21 -25.49
CA THR A 204 56.10 -10.93 -24.82
C THR A 204 55.60 -12.31 -24.33
N PRO A 205 56.45 -13.35 -24.34
CA PRO A 205 56.06 -14.73 -24.36
C PRO A 205 55.91 -15.33 -22.93
N VAL A 206 54.97 -16.26 -22.81
CA VAL A 206 54.81 -17.10 -21.62
C VAL A 206 55.38 -18.49 -21.88
N PRO A 207 56.17 -19.09 -20.99
CA PRO A 207 56.63 -20.47 -21.13
C PRO A 207 55.52 -21.45 -20.78
N GLY A 208 55.42 -22.52 -21.57
CA GLY A 208 54.39 -23.52 -21.54
C GLY A 208 54.50 -24.54 -20.42
N TYR A 209 53.38 -25.20 -20.19
CA TYR A 209 53.36 -26.56 -19.65
C TYR A 209 52.24 -27.37 -20.31
N GLY A 210 52.63 -28.46 -20.94
CA GLY A 210 52.08 -29.81 -20.99
C GLY A 210 50.65 -29.97 -21.52
N GLY A 211 50.53 -30.45 -22.76
CA GLY A 211 49.28 -30.94 -23.33
C GLY A 211 48.90 -32.33 -22.87
N TYR A 212 47.55 -32.59 -22.94
CA TYR A 212 47.00 -33.93 -23.16
C TYR A 212 45.85 -33.85 -24.18
N PRO A 213 45.56 -34.97 -24.88
CA PRO A 213 44.98 -34.93 -26.22
C PRO A 213 43.43 -34.95 -26.23
N ALA A 214 42.94 -34.51 -27.38
CA ALA A 214 41.55 -34.55 -27.78
C ALA A 214 41.01 -36.02 -27.85
N GLY A 215 39.88 -36.25 -27.20
CA GLY A 215 39.04 -37.40 -27.38
C GLY A 215 37.60 -36.95 -27.58
N GLY A 216 37.14 -37.04 -28.85
CA GLY A 216 35.73 -36.80 -29.17
C GLY A 216 34.85 -37.91 -28.66
N VAL A 217 33.70 -37.57 -28.14
CA VAL A 217 32.58 -38.49 -28.00
C VAL A 217 31.30 -37.81 -28.40
N GLN A 218 30.55 -38.54 -29.18
CA GLN A 218 29.28 -38.26 -29.83
C GLN A 218 28.15 -37.84 -28.89
N SER A 219 27.31 -36.98 -29.45
CA SER A 219 25.95 -36.70 -29.01
C SER A 219 25.13 -37.98 -28.82
N GLN A 220 24.56 -38.15 -27.64
CA GLN A 220 23.34 -38.93 -27.45
C GLN A 220 22.31 -38.10 -26.72
N ALA A 221 21.14 -38.09 -27.35
CA ALA A 221 19.92 -37.45 -26.87
C ALA A 221 19.35 -38.19 -25.65
N GLY A 222 18.69 -37.41 -24.80
CA GLY A 222 17.54 -37.84 -24.06
C GLY A 222 17.77 -38.36 -22.64
N TYR A 223 17.31 -37.59 -21.72
CA TYR A 223 16.31 -37.99 -20.68
C TYR A 223 16.10 -36.81 -19.73
N THR A 224 14.93 -36.21 -19.80
CA THR A 224 14.41 -35.34 -18.76
C THR A 224 13.86 -36.23 -17.65
N PRO A 225 14.27 -36.09 -16.37
CA PRO A 225 13.61 -36.78 -15.26
C PRO A 225 12.20 -36.23 -15.10
N GLY A 226 11.23 -37.13 -15.03
CA GLY A 226 9.80 -36.82 -15.01
C GLY A 226 9.37 -35.88 -13.90
N GLN A 227 8.50 -34.96 -14.25
CA GLN A 227 7.76 -34.17 -13.31
C GLN A 227 6.77 -35.05 -12.54
N ILE A 228 6.85 -34.96 -11.22
CA ILE A 228 5.90 -35.64 -10.32
C ILE A 228 4.75 -34.67 -10.05
N ASN A 229 3.53 -35.16 -10.20
CA ASN A 229 2.32 -34.38 -9.90
C ASN A 229 2.26 -34.10 -8.39
N PRO A 230 2.23 -32.81 -7.95
CA PRO A 230 2.29 -32.45 -6.54
C PRO A 230 1.04 -32.82 -5.73
N ILE A 231 -0.04 -33.29 -6.39
CA ILE A 231 -1.29 -33.66 -5.73
C ILE A 231 -1.45 -35.17 -5.60
N THR A 232 -0.90 -35.97 -6.52
CA THR A 232 -1.08 -37.44 -6.53
C THR A 232 0.19 -38.24 -6.32
N GLY A 233 1.37 -37.60 -6.37
CA GLY A 233 2.67 -38.28 -6.17
C GLY A 233 3.07 -39.29 -7.27
N GLN A 234 2.37 -39.31 -8.41
CA GLN A 234 2.67 -40.21 -9.52
C GLN A 234 3.39 -39.51 -10.68
N PRO A 235 4.29 -40.17 -11.39
CA PRO A 235 4.95 -39.64 -12.57
C PRO A 235 3.95 -39.40 -13.71
N MET A 236 4.07 -38.25 -14.38
CA MET A 236 3.30 -37.93 -15.59
C MET A 236 4.02 -38.45 -16.82
#